data_47f355151d286aca5c1ef859d9b25fd9
#
_entry.id   47f355151d286aca5c1ef859d9b25fd9
#
_cell.length_a   1.000
_cell.length_b   1.000
_cell.length_c   1.000
_cell.angle_alpha   90.00
_cell.angle_beta   90.00
_cell.angle_gamma   90.00
#
_symmetry.space_group_name_H-M   'P 1'
#
loop_
_entity.id
_entity.type
_entity.pdbx_description
1 polymer ?
#
loop_
_entity_poly.entity_id
_entity_poly.type
_entity_poly.pdbx_seq_one_letter_code
_entity_poly.pdbx_strand_id
1 'polypeptide(L)' 'VGFRFAAIAEALELGLVGIIKNYEGNKVKIEVEGEIDQLKMFLRWCHIGPKDAVVEKVDYESLEELQNYETFSAEY' A
#
# COMPACT_ATOMS: atom_id res chain seq x y z
N VAL A 1 -5.57 -11.89 -2.89
CA VAL A 1 -4.25 -12.52 -2.79
C VAL A 1 -3.25 -11.82 -3.69
N GLY A 2 -3.55 -11.71 -4.97
CA GLY A 2 -2.65 -11.05 -5.92
C GLY A 2 -2.41 -9.59 -5.60
N PHE A 3 -3.40 -8.89 -5.05
CA PHE A 3 -3.27 -7.46 -4.75
C PHE A 3 -2.17 -7.20 -3.70
N ARG A 4 -2.11 -8.02 -2.65
CA ARG A 4 -1.10 -7.79 -1.59
C ARG A 4 0.32 -7.95 -2.12
N PHE A 5 0.58 -9.00 -2.87
CA PHE A 5 1.92 -9.22 -3.42
C PHE A 5 2.30 -8.14 -4.42
N ALA A 6 1.36 -7.75 -5.28
CA ALA A 6 1.60 -6.69 -6.25
C ALA A 6 1.85 -5.34 -5.57
N ALA A 7 1.10 -5.05 -4.50
CA ALA A 7 1.28 -3.80 -3.75
C ALA A 7 2.63 -3.73 -3.07
N ILE A 8 3.10 -4.84 -2.49
CA ILE A 8 4.42 -4.90 -1.87
C ILE A 8 5.51 -4.63 -2.92
N ALA A 9 5.41 -5.29 -4.08
CA ALA A 9 6.39 -5.10 -5.15
C ALA A 9 6.42 -3.65 -5.63
N GLU A 10 5.26 -3.05 -5.82
CA GLU A 10 5.17 -1.66 -6.25
C GLU A 10 5.75 -0.71 -5.21
N ALA A 11 5.41 -0.91 -3.94
CA ALA A 11 5.91 -0.06 -2.86
C ALA A 11 7.43 -0.14 -2.75
N LEU A 12 7.99 -1.34 -2.81
CA LEU A 12 9.44 -1.51 -2.76
C LEU A 12 10.13 -0.86 -3.95
N GLU A 13 9.55 -0.97 -5.13
CA GLU A 13 10.10 -0.34 -6.33
C GLU A 13 10.11 1.18 -6.21
N LEU A 14 9.12 1.75 -5.54
CA LEU A 14 9.05 3.19 -5.31
C LEU A 14 9.89 3.66 -4.11
N GLY A 15 10.56 2.73 -3.43
CA GLY A 15 11.37 3.08 -2.26
C GLY A 15 10.56 3.36 -1.01
N LEU A 16 9.33 2.85 -0.94
CA LEU A 16 8.45 3.04 0.22
C LEU A 16 8.64 1.93 1.23
N VAL A 17 8.31 2.23 2.48
CA VAL A 17 8.33 1.25 3.57
C VAL A 17 6.96 1.24 4.24
N GLY A 18 6.63 0.14 4.93
CA GLY A 18 5.35 0.04 5.59
C GLY A 18 4.86 -1.39 5.73
N ILE A 19 3.56 -1.54 5.93
CA ILE A 19 2.91 -2.84 6.04
C ILE A 19 1.61 -2.87 5.25
N ILE A 20 1.22 -4.07 4.87
CA ILE A 20 -0.08 -4.34 4.25
C ILE A 20 -0.67 -5.57 4.92
N LYS A 21 -1.95 -5.51 5.25
CA LYS A 21 -2.62 -6.64 5.89
C LYS A 21 -4.08 -6.72 5.48
N ASN A 22 -4.67 -7.90 5.63
CA ASN A 22 -6.10 -8.08 5.44
C ASN A 22 -6.86 -7.42 6.60
N TYR A 23 -8.00 -6.86 6.27
CA TYR A 23 -8.82 -6.13 7.21
C TYR A 23 -10.28 -6.37 6.87
N GLU A 24 -11.06 -6.83 7.84
CA GLU A 24 -12.49 -7.09 7.68
C GLU A 24 -12.84 -7.81 6.37
N GLY A 25 -12.54 -9.10 6.32
CA GLY A 25 -12.89 -9.90 5.16
C GLY A 25 -11.99 -9.64 3.96
N ASN A 26 -12.53 -9.08 2.92
CA ASN A 26 -11.79 -8.85 1.67
C ASN A 26 -11.21 -7.45 1.51
N LYS A 27 -11.19 -6.68 2.59
CA LYS A 27 -10.56 -5.37 2.59
C LYS A 27 -9.06 -5.50 2.90
N VAL A 28 -8.30 -4.51 2.48
CA VAL A 28 -6.86 -4.46 2.71
C VAL A 28 -6.53 -3.11 3.33
N LYS A 29 -5.74 -3.16 4.40
CA LYS A 29 -5.23 -1.96 5.05
C LYS A 29 -3.74 -1.83 4.76
N ILE A 30 -3.33 -0.65 4.35
CA ILE A 30 -1.93 -0.37 4.04
C ILE A 30 -1.47 0.84 4.85
N GLU A 31 -0.33 0.70 5.54
CA GLU A 31 0.37 1.82 6.14
C GLU A 31 1.68 1.96 5.39
N VAL A 32 1.94 3.16 4.87
CA VAL A 32 3.08 3.37 3.98
C VAL A 32 3.74 4.71 4.30
N GLU A 33 5.07 4.71 4.25
CA GLU A 33 5.88 5.90 4.53
C GLU A 33 6.89 6.10 3.42
N GLY A 34 7.17 7.36 3.09
CA GLY A 34 8.15 7.70 2.08
C GLY A 34 8.01 9.15 1.66
N GLU A 35 8.71 9.51 0.59
CA GLU A 35 8.60 10.86 0.05
C GLU A 35 7.24 11.07 -0.59
N ILE A 36 6.78 12.32 -0.55
CA ILE A 36 5.42 12.64 -0.98
C ILE A 36 5.16 12.28 -2.44
N ASP A 37 6.14 12.44 -3.32
CA ASP A 37 5.96 12.11 -4.73
C ASP A 37 5.75 10.62 -4.94
N GLN A 38 6.53 9.79 -4.23
CA GLN A 38 6.39 8.34 -4.30
C GLN A 38 5.07 7.89 -3.67
N LEU A 39 4.65 8.53 -2.59
CA LEU A 39 3.36 8.21 -1.98
C LEU A 39 2.20 8.49 -2.93
N LYS A 40 2.27 9.60 -3.66
CA LYS A 40 1.25 9.93 -4.66
C LYS A 40 1.22 8.91 -5.80
N MET A 41 2.39 8.45 -6.24
CA MET A 41 2.47 7.43 -7.27
C MET A 41 1.88 6.10 -6.79
N PHE A 42 2.17 5.72 -5.56
CA PHE A 42 1.62 4.50 -4.98
C PHE A 42 0.10 4.58 -4.84
N LEU A 43 -0.40 5.72 -4.38
CA LEU A 43 -1.84 5.92 -4.25
C LEU A 43 -2.54 5.80 -5.61
N ARG A 44 -1.95 6.39 -6.65
CA ARG A 44 -2.48 6.27 -8.01
C ARG A 44 -2.50 4.80 -8.45
N TRP A 45 -1.42 4.08 -8.18
CA TRP A 45 -1.36 2.66 -8.49
C TRP A 45 -2.45 1.87 -7.77
N CYS A 46 -2.71 2.20 -6.50
CA CYS A 46 -3.76 1.53 -5.73
C CYS A 46 -5.15 1.72 -6.35
N HIS A 47 -5.41 2.90 -6.92
CA HIS A 47 -6.70 3.15 -7.60
C HIS A 47 -6.86 2.28 -8.85
N ILE A 48 -5.78 2.07 -9.58
CA ILE A 48 -5.79 1.25 -10.79
C ILE A 48 -5.76 -0.23 -10.44
N GLY A 49 -4.94 -0.60 -9.48
CA GLY A 49 -4.73 -1.98 -9.07
C GLY A 49 -3.88 -2.78 -10.06
N PRO A 50 -3.52 -4.00 -9.71
CA PRO A 50 -2.84 -4.89 -10.63
C PRO A 50 -3.80 -5.39 -11.71
N LYS A 51 -3.23 -5.97 -12.75
CA LYS A 51 -3.95 -6.31 -13.99
C LYS A 51 -5.27 -7.07 -13.80
N ASP A 52 -5.29 -8.03 -12.89
CA ASP A 52 -6.47 -8.89 -12.71
C ASP A 52 -7.26 -8.58 -11.44
N ALA A 53 -7.02 -7.42 -10.84
CA ALA A 53 -7.73 -7.02 -9.64
C ALA A 53 -8.80 -5.97 -9.96
N VAL A 54 -9.86 -5.97 -9.17
CA VAL A 54 -10.89 -4.93 -9.23
C VAL A 54 -10.78 -4.10 -7.96
N VAL A 55 -10.49 -2.81 -8.14
CA VAL A 55 -10.39 -1.88 -7.03
C VAL A 55 -11.65 -1.04 -7.01
N GLU A 56 -12.52 -1.29 -6.05
CA GLU A 56 -13.80 -0.58 -5.96
C GLU A 56 -13.69 0.75 -5.27
N LYS A 57 -12.84 0.84 -4.25
CA LYS A 57 -12.74 2.04 -3.45
C LYS A 57 -11.37 2.13 -2.78
N VAL A 58 -10.81 3.33 -2.75
CA VAL A 58 -9.58 3.64 -2.03
C VAL A 58 -9.85 4.81 -1.09
N ASP A 59 -9.71 4.57 0.20
CA ASP A 59 -9.75 5.61 1.21
C ASP A 59 -8.36 5.78 1.78
N TYR A 60 -7.96 7.00 2.05
CA TYR A 60 -6.64 7.25 2.63
C TYR A 60 -6.69 8.45 3.57
N GLU A 61 -5.72 8.47 4.47
CA GLU A 61 -5.51 9.61 5.35
C GLU A 61 -4.02 9.77 5.63
N SER A 62 -3.60 10.99 5.88
CA SER A 62 -2.22 11.28 6.25
C SER A 62 -2.09 11.25 7.75
N LEU A 63 -1.06 10.55 8.24
CA LEU A 63 -0.75 10.49 9.66
C LEU A 63 0.41 11.45 9.94
N GLU A 64 0.36 12.13 11.07
CA GLU A 64 1.39 13.10 11.44
C GLU A 64 2.66 12.44 11.94
N GLU A 65 2.56 11.23 12.49
CA GLU A 65 3.69 10.53 13.07
C GLU A 65 4.13 9.38 12.19
N LEU A 66 5.43 9.29 11.97
CA LEU A 66 6.03 8.17 11.24
C LEU A 66 6.16 6.97 12.18
N GLN A 67 5.95 5.78 11.63
CA GLN A 67 6.12 4.54 12.37
C GLN A 67 7.54 3.99 12.21
N ASN A 68 8.34 4.59 11.33
CA ASN A 68 9.74 4.22 11.10
C ASN A 68 9.91 2.77 10.67
N TYR A 69 9.09 2.33 9.73
CA TYR A 69 9.25 1.00 9.15
C TYR A 69 10.59 0.88 8.42
N GLU A 70 11.19 -0.29 8.44
CA GLU A 70 12.46 -0.53 7.77
C GLU A 70 12.29 -1.09 6.36
N THR A 71 11.18 -1.74 6.09
CA THR A 71 10.89 -2.32 4.79
C THR A 71 9.38 -2.34 4.57
N PHE A 72 8.94 -2.86 3.44
CA PHE A 72 7.52 -3.05 3.16
C PHE A 72 7.21 -4.54 3.18
N SER A 73 6.30 -4.95 4.03
CA SER A 73 6.02 -6.37 4.23
C SER A 73 4.53 -6.62 4.45
N ALA A 74 4.13 -7.89 4.28
CA ALA A 74 2.77 -8.31 4.60
C ALA A 74 2.69 -8.70 6.07
N GLU A 75 1.61 -8.31 6.71
CA GLU A 75 1.30 -8.70 8.08
C GLU A 75 0.08 -9.63 8.05
N TYR A 76 0.17 -10.73 8.76
CA TYR A 76 -0.89 -11.75 8.79
C TYR A 76 -1.63 -11.81 10.11
#